data_bc20010fdda3230d46bffbd55cdccc03
#
_entry.id   bc20010fdda3230d46bffbd55cdccc03
#
_cell.length_a   1.000
_cell.length_b   1.000
_cell.length_c   1.000
_cell.angle_alpha   90.00
_cell.angle_beta   90.00
_cell.angle_gamma   90.00
#
_symmetry.space_group_name_H-M   'P 1'
#
loop_
_entity.id
_entity.type
_entity.pdbx_description
1 polymer ?
#
loop_
_entity_poly.entity_id
_entity_poly.type
_entity_poly.pdbx_seq_one_letter_code
_entity_poly.pdbx_strand_id
1 'polypeptide(L)'
;MVKLWDGVLALPMIGTLDSQRTQVVMESLLQRIVDTGSEIAIIDITGVPTVDTLVAQHLLKTVTAIRLMGADCIISGVRPQIAQTIVHLGLDLQGVVTKANLADALKLALTRLGLTISKAV
;
A
#
# COMPACT_ATOMS: atom_id res chain seq x y z
N MET A 1 2.64 2.82 -11.79
CA MET A 1 3.28 3.14 -10.49
C MET A 1 3.92 4.51 -10.58
N VAL A 2 3.86 5.24 -9.51
CA VAL A 2 4.30 6.63 -9.48
C VAL A 2 5.37 6.78 -8.40
N LYS A 3 6.48 7.43 -8.74
CA LYS A 3 7.48 7.85 -7.76
C LYS A 3 6.99 9.15 -7.09
N LEU A 4 6.65 9.08 -5.81
CA LEU A 4 6.19 10.26 -5.07
C LEU A 4 7.34 11.07 -4.48
N TRP A 5 8.44 10.40 -4.15
CA TRP A 5 9.63 10.99 -3.56
C TRP A 5 10.79 10.02 -3.77
N ASP A 6 12.01 10.45 -3.49
CA ASP A 6 13.15 9.54 -3.52
C ASP A 6 12.96 8.45 -2.46
N GLY A 7 12.95 7.20 -2.91
CA GLY A 7 12.72 6.05 -2.05
C GLY A 7 11.26 5.72 -1.78
N VAL A 8 10.29 6.46 -2.32
CA VAL A 8 8.85 6.24 -2.10
C VAL A 8 8.15 6.00 -3.43
N LEU A 9 7.62 4.80 -3.61
CA LEU A 9 6.75 4.43 -4.73
C LEU A 9 5.29 4.40 -4.28
N ALA A 10 4.39 4.82 -5.15
CA ALA A 10 2.96 4.65 -4.96
C ALA A 10 2.36 3.81 -6.08
N LEU A 11 1.49 2.90 -5.72
CA LEU A 11 0.69 2.11 -6.63
C LEU A 11 -0.78 2.47 -6.42
N PRO A 12 -1.35 3.37 -7.23
CA PRO A 12 -2.79 3.64 -7.17
C PRO A 12 -3.54 2.50 -7.86
N MET A 13 -4.54 1.95 -7.18
CA MET A 13 -5.43 0.94 -7.72
C MET A 13 -6.82 1.55 -7.88
N ILE A 14 -7.48 1.29 -9.00
CA ILE A 14 -8.75 1.92 -9.35
C ILE A 14 -9.72 0.86 -9.86
N GLY A 15 -10.99 1.01 -9.49
CA GLY A 15 -12.07 0.16 -9.96
C GLY A 15 -12.16 -1.16 -9.23
N THR A 16 -12.98 -2.05 -9.77
CA THR A 16 -13.16 -3.38 -9.19
C THR A 16 -11.93 -4.23 -9.47
N LEU A 17 -11.34 -4.76 -8.40
CA LEU A 17 -10.15 -5.59 -8.51
C LEU A 17 -10.55 -7.06 -8.67
N ASP A 18 -9.96 -7.75 -9.65
CA ASP A 18 -10.00 -9.19 -9.71
C ASP A 18 -8.68 -9.79 -9.20
N SER A 19 -8.75 -11.04 -8.75
CA SER A 19 -7.62 -11.73 -8.14
C SER A 19 -6.43 -11.86 -9.09
N GLN A 20 -6.67 -12.20 -10.36
CA GLN A 20 -5.61 -12.41 -11.33
C GLN A 20 -4.87 -11.12 -11.67
N ARG A 21 -5.59 -10.04 -11.93
CA ARG A 21 -4.98 -8.73 -12.21
C ARG A 21 -4.23 -8.20 -10.99
N THR A 22 -4.81 -8.38 -9.81
CA THR A 22 -4.17 -7.98 -8.56
C THR A 22 -2.84 -8.69 -8.38
N GLN A 23 -2.80 -10.00 -8.62
CA GLN A 23 -1.57 -10.77 -8.52
C GLN A 23 -0.49 -10.23 -9.46
N VAL A 24 -0.82 -9.99 -10.72
CA VAL A 24 0.13 -9.46 -11.71
C VAL A 24 0.65 -8.08 -11.30
N VAL A 25 -0.22 -7.21 -10.85
CA VAL A 25 0.17 -5.85 -10.42
C VAL A 25 1.05 -5.91 -9.18
N MET A 26 0.75 -6.80 -8.23
CA MET A 26 1.56 -6.96 -7.02
C MET A 26 2.97 -7.49 -7.36
N GLU A 27 3.07 -8.46 -8.26
CA GLU A 27 4.36 -8.95 -8.73
C GLU A 27 5.18 -7.84 -9.40
N SER A 28 4.53 -7.00 -10.20
CA SER A 28 5.17 -5.84 -10.83
C SER A 28 5.67 -4.84 -9.78
N LEU A 29 4.91 -4.63 -8.72
CA LEU A 29 5.33 -3.76 -7.61
C LEU A 29 6.59 -4.28 -6.93
N LEU A 30 6.64 -5.57 -6.63
CA LEU A 30 7.82 -6.19 -6.01
C LEU A 30 9.07 -6.00 -6.90
N GLN A 31 8.92 -6.23 -8.21
CA GLN A 31 10.02 -6.04 -9.15
C GLN A 31 10.46 -4.58 -9.21
N ARG A 32 9.50 -3.65 -9.20
CA ARG A 32 9.79 -2.21 -9.24
C ARG A 32 10.56 -1.75 -8.00
N ILE A 33 10.23 -2.30 -6.84
CA ILE A 33 10.95 -2.01 -5.59
C ILE A 33 12.41 -2.44 -5.72
N VAL A 34 12.66 -3.63 -6.26
CA VAL A 34 14.01 -4.13 -6.50
C VAL A 34 14.76 -3.22 -7.47
N ASP A 35 14.15 -2.90 -8.60
CA ASP A 35 14.78 -2.13 -9.67
C ASP A 35 15.12 -0.69 -9.26
N THR A 36 14.28 -0.09 -8.42
CA THR A 36 14.45 1.31 -7.99
C THR A 36 15.17 1.46 -6.65
N GLY A 37 15.32 0.38 -5.90
CA GLY A 37 15.85 0.45 -4.54
C GLY A 37 14.94 1.23 -3.59
N SER A 38 13.64 1.28 -3.85
CA SER A 38 12.70 2.04 -3.02
C SER A 38 12.60 1.46 -1.62
N GLU A 39 12.57 2.33 -0.62
CA GLU A 39 12.50 1.94 0.79
C GLU A 39 11.08 1.78 1.28
N ILE A 40 10.13 2.48 0.66
CA ILE A 40 8.73 2.49 1.06
C ILE A 40 7.84 2.40 -0.17
N ALA A 41 6.84 1.51 -0.11
CA ALA A 41 5.79 1.41 -1.11
C ALA A 41 4.44 1.77 -0.48
N ILE A 42 3.67 2.60 -1.17
CA ILE A 42 2.31 2.95 -0.77
C ILE A 42 1.36 2.31 -1.79
N ILE A 43 0.48 1.44 -1.32
CA ILE A 43 -0.60 0.88 -2.13
C ILE A 43 -1.86 1.70 -1.82
N ASP A 44 -2.32 2.48 -2.79
CA ASP A 44 -3.49 3.33 -2.61
C ASP A 44 -4.73 2.65 -3.19
N ILE A 45 -5.72 2.40 -2.33
CA ILE A 45 -6.98 1.75 -2.70
C ILE A 45 -8.17 2.70 -2.59
N THR A 46 -7.94 4.01 -2.56
CA THR A 46 -9.02 5.01 -2.49
C THR A 46 -10.05 4.82 -3.60
N GLY A 47 -9.60 4.48 -4.80
CA GLY A 47 -10.46 4.27 -5.97
C GLY A 47 -11.07 2.88 -6.07
N VAL A 48 -10.92 2.03 -5.07
CA VAL A 48 -11.42 0.64 -5.06
C VAL A 48 -12.69 0.57 -4.21
N PRO A 49 -13.86 0.25 -4.80
CA PRO A 49 -15.12 0.25 -4.04
C PRO A 49 -15.27 -0.94 -3.10
N THR A 50 -14.75 -2.10 -3.48
CA THR A 50 -14.87 -3.33 -2.70
C THR A 50 -13.62 -4.19 -2.83
N VAL A 51 -13.35 -4.98 -1.80
CA VAL A 51 -12.23 -5.94 -1.78
C VAL A 51 -12.80 -7.30 -1.35
N ASP A 52 -12.62 -8.31 -2.19
CA ASP A 52 -12.99 -9.69 -1.82
C ASP A 52 -11.85 -10.39 -1.06
N THR A 53 -12.13 -11.62 -0.60
CA THR A 53 -11.16 -12.40 0.18
C THR A 53 -9.85 -12.65 -0.56
N LEU A 54 -9.91 -13.01 -1.84
CA LEU A 54 -8.70 -13.32 -2.61
C LEU A 54 -7.85 -12.08 -2.85
N VAL A 55 -8.49 -10.96 -3.20
CA VAL A 55 -7.80 -9.69 -3.39
C VAL A 55 -7.15 -9.24 -2.07
N ALA A 56 -7.88 -9.33 -0.96
CA ALA A 56 -7.33 -8.97 0.35
C ALA A 56 -6.13 -9.85 0.72
N GLN A 57 -6.19 -11.14 0.44
CA GLN A 57 -5.07 -12.06 0.68
C GLN A 57 -3.86 -11.69 -0.18
N HIS A 58 -4.05 -11.33 -1.45
CA HIS A 58 -2.95 -10.89 -2.31
C HIS A 58 -2.31 -9.60 -1.78
N LEU A 59 -3.10 -8.64 -1.31
CA LEU A 59 -2.59 -7.42 -0.71
C LEU A 59 -1.73 -7.72 0.52
N LEU A 60 -2.22 -8.57 1.41
CA LEU A 60 -1.50 -8.92 2.64
C LEU A 60 -0.22 -9.70 2.35
N LYS A 61 -0.25 -10.65 1.42
CA LYS A 61 0.95 -11.38 1.00
C LYS A 61 2.00 -10.44 0.40
N THR A 62 1.57 -9.46 -0.37
CA THR A 62 2.46 -8.47 -0.96
C THR A 62 3.11 -7.59 0.09
N VAL A 63 2.33 -7.13 1.08
CA VAL A 63 2.87 -6.36 2.20
C VAL A 63 3.96 -7.17 2.93
N THR A 64 3.68 -8.44 3.19
CA THR A 64 4.64 -9.34 3.84
C THR A 64 5.91 -9.50 3.00
N ALA A 65 5.77 -9.72 1.69
CA ALA A 65 6.91 -9.87 0.79
C ALA A 65 7.77 -8.60 0.74
N ILE A 66 7.15 -7.43 0.69
CA ILE A 66 7.86 -6.14 0.70
C ILE A 66 8.68 -6.00 1.98
N ARG A 67 8.11 -6.35 3.12
CA ARG A 67 8.81 -6.27 4.41
C ARG A 67 9.96 -7.27 4.49
N LEU A 68 9.80 -8.46 3.95
CA LEU A 68 10.88 -9.45 3.87
C LEU A 68 12.03 -8.97 2.99
N MET A 69 11.75 -8.12 2.00
CA MET A 69 12.77 -7.51 1.15
C MET A 69 13.49 -6.33 1.83
N GLY A 70 13.11 -5.98 3.05
CA GLY A 70 13.71 -4.88 3.79
C GLY A 70 13.06 -3.52 3.53
N ALA A 71 11.96 -3.47 2.78
CA ALA A 71 11.20 -2.24 2.56
C ALA A 71 9.96 -2.20 3.45
N ASP A 72 9.35 -1.02 3.57
CA ASP A 72 8.07 -0.83 4.27
C ASP A 72 6.93 -0.68 3.28
N CYS A 73 5.73 -1.06 3.70
CA CYS A 73 4.53 -0.89 2.91
C CYS A 73 3.44 -0.20 3.73
N ILE A 74 2.75 0.75 3.10
CA ILE A 74 1.62 1.46 3.68
C ILE A 74 0.43 1.29 2.72
N ILE A 75 -0.73 0.92 3.26
CA ILE A 75 -1.98 0.89 2.48
C ILE A 75 -2.75 2.16 2.80
N SER A 76 -3.06 2.95 1.78
CA SER A 76 -3.81 4.19 1.92
C SER A 76 -5.19 4.09 1.30
N GLY A 77 -6.10 4.94 1.74
CA GLY A 77 -7.46 4.97 1.22
C GLY A 77 -8.35 3.88 1.77
N VAL A 78 -8.04 3.36 2.96
CA VAL A 78 -8.87 2.34 3.62
C VAL A 78 -10.13 2.99 4.16
N ARG A 79 -11.25 2.74 3.51
CA ARG A 79 -12.56 3.24 3.94
C ARG A 79 -13.18 2.30 4.97
N PRO A 80 -14.13 2.79 5.79
CA PRO A 80 -14.77 1.95 6.81
C PRO A 80 -15.37 0.65 6.25
N GLN A 81 -15.97 0.68 5.06
CA GLN A 81 -16.56 -0.51 4.45
C GLN A 81 -15.50 -1.57 4.14
N ILE A 82 -14.33 -1.15 3.64
CA ILE A 82 -13.23 -2.06 3.35
C ILE A 82 -12.63 -2.59 4.66
N ALA A 83 -12.44 -1.71 5.64
CA ALA A 83 -11.94 -2.11 6.96
C ALA A 83 -12.85 -3.16 7.60
N GLN A 84 -14.17 -2.97 7.56
CA GLN A 84 -15.13 -3.92 8.08
C GLN A 84 -15.08 -5.26 7.32
N THR A 85 -14.93 -5.23 6.01
CA THR A 85 -14.79 -6.45 5.19
C THR A 85 -13.57 -7.24 5.60
N ILE A 86 -12.43 -6.59 5.76
CA ILE A 86 -11.18 -7.25 6.14
C ILE A 86 -11.31 -7.87 7.54
N VAL A 87 -11.89 -7.15 8.49
CA VAL A 87 -12.14 -7.67 9.84
C VAL A 87 -13.08 -8.86 9.79
N HIS A 88 -14.16 -8.77 9.01
CA HIS A 88 -15.14 -9.85 8.86
C HIS A 88 -14.52 -11.11 8.27
N LEU A 89 -13.56 -10.97 7.34
CA LEU A 89 -12.86 -12.09 6.74
C LEU A 89 -11.88 -12.77 7.70
N GLY A 90 -11.65 -12.19 8.88
CA GLY A 90 -10.74 -12.77 9.88
C GLY A 90 -9.27 -12.71 9.47
N LEU A 91 -8.90 -11.83 8.54
CA LEU A 91 -7.52 -11.68 8.10
C LEU A 91 -6.69 -10.97 9.15
N ASP A 92 -5.47 -11.45 9.36
CA ASP A 92 -4.54 -10.86 10.30
C ASP A 92 -3.88 -9.62 9.69
N LEU A 93 -4.17 -8.46 10.28
CA LEU A 93 -3.60 -7.19 9.87
C LEU A 93 -2.44 -6.73 10.76
N GLN A 94 -1.95 -7.58 11.66
CA GLN A 94 -0.84 -7.21 12.52
C GLN A 94 0.39 -6.85 11.69
N GLY A 95 0.93 -5.67 11.97
CA GLY A 95 2.09 -5.17 11.25
C GLY A 95 1.78 -4.51 9.90
N VAL A 96 0.52 -4.48 9.48
CA VAL A 96 0.11 -3.73 8.29
C VAL A 96 -0.23 -2.30 8.71
N VAL A 97 0.47 -1.33 8.16
CA VAL A 97 0.23 0.09 8.43
C VAL A 97 -0.76 0.62 7.40
N THR A 98 -1.84 1.21 7.87
CA THR A 98 -2.88 1.77 7.02
C THR A 98 -3.10 3.24 7.32
N LYS A 99 -3.52 3.99 6.30
CA LYS A 99 -3.91 5.39 6.41
C LYS A 99 -5.21 5.62 5.65
N ALA A 100 -5.98 6.60 6.09
CA ALA A 100 -7.27 6.92 5.47
C ALA A 100 -7.13 7.54 4.08
N ASN A 101 -6.01 8.21 3.80
CA ASN A 101 -5.78 8.87 2.51
C ASN A 101 -4.30 8.85 2.13
N LEU A 102 -4.04 9.16 0.87
CA LEU A 102 -2.68 9.15 0.31
C LEU A 102 -1.78 10.22 0.93
N ALA A 103 -2.32 11.40 1.25
CA ALA A 103 -1.54 12.49 1.84
C ALA A 103 -0.97 12.08 3.20
N ASP A 104 -1.77 11.44 4.04
CA ASP A 104 -1.31 10.94 5.34
C ASP A 104 -0.31 9.80 5.20
N ALA A 105 -0.49 8.94 4.21
CA ALA A 105 0.46 7.87 3.91
C ALA A 105 1.81 8.43 3.47
N LEU A 106 1.82 9.42 2.58
CA LEU A 106 3.04 10.07 2.14
C LEU A 106 3.75 10.77 3.30
N LYS A 107 3.00 11.46 4.15
CA LYS A 107 3.54 12.13 5.34
C LYS A 107 4.25 11.14 6.26
N LEU A 108 3.64 9.98 6.50
CA LEU A 108 4.26 8.91 7.29
C LEU A 108 5.51 8.36 6.61
N ALA A 109 5.46 8.14 5.30
CA ALA A 109 6.60 7.66 4.54
C ALA A 109 7.79 8.61 4.64
N LEU A 110 7.57 9.89 4.47
CA LEU A 110 8.62 10.90 4.59
C LEU A 110 9.19 10.95 6.01
N THR A 111 8.34 10.85 7.03
CA THR A 111 8.78 10.79 8.42
C THR A 111 9.69 9.60 8.68
N ARG A 112 9.37 8.43 8.14
CA ARG A 112 10.19 7.21 8.26
C ARG A 112 11.54 7.33 7.56
N LEU A 113 11.62 8.15 6.50
CA LEU A 113 12.87 8.45 5.81
C LEU A 113 13.69 9.54 6.51
N GLY A 114 13.24 10.03 7.66
CA GLY A 114 13.91 11.10 8.39
C GLY A 114 13.61 12.50 7.85
N LEU A 115 12.58 12.62 7.00
CA LEU A 115 12.15 13.88 6.43
C LEU A 115 10.90 14.40 7.13
N THR A 116 10.70 15.69 7.12
CA THR A 116 9.48 16.32 7.67
C THR A 116 8.89 17.26 6.65
N ILE A 117 7.53 17.31 6.62
CA ILE A 117 6.81 18.33 5.87
C ILE A 117 6.55 19.47 6.81
N SER A 118 7.13 20.64 6.54
CA SER A 118 6.86 21.85 7.31
C SER A 118 6.05 22.82 6.47
N LYS A 119 5.12 23.53 7.10
CA LYS A 119 4.42 24.62 6.44
C LYS A 119 5.40 25.74 6.18
N ALA A 120 5.43 26.23 4.95
CA ALA A 120 6.06 27.51 4.66
C ALA A 120 5.28 28.61 5.40
N VAL A 121 5.98 29.43 6.12
CA VAL A 121 5.41 30.55 6.85
C VAL A 121 5.51 31.81 6.00
#